data_64a27d64a99b6cc7db5762e1d63729a2
#
_entry.id   64a27d64a99b6cc7db5762e1d63729a2
#
_cell.length_a   1.000
_cell.length_b   1.000
_cell.length_c   1.000
_cell.angle_alpha   90.00
_cell.angle_beta   90.00
_cell.angle_gamma   90.00
#
_symmetry.space_group_name_H-M   'P 1'
#
loop_
_entity.id
_entity.type
_entity.pdbx_description
1 polymer ?
#
loop_
_entity_poly.entity_id
_entity_poly.type
_entity_poly.pdbx_seq_one_letter_code
_entity_poly.pdbx_strand_id
1 'polypeptide(L)'
;MKSTAILLLHCPDEHGIISEVTKFITDNKGNIVYLDQYVDREDGMFFMRREWELEDFIIPRDKIREYIDTLYSQRYSMTFNLYFNDERPRMAIFVSKMSHCLYDLLARYKAGEWNVDIPCIVSNHEDLRYVAEQFGIPYYVWSINKDHSNKDEVEKAEMELLKKEEVT
;
A
#
# COMPACT_ATOMS: atom_id res chain seq x y z
N MET A 1 -3.39 18.64 8.70
CA MET A 1 -4.14 17.37 8.86
C MET A 1 -3.51 16.67 10.05
N LYS A 2 -4.27 16.06 10.95
CA LYS A 2 -3.69 15.32 12.08
C LYS A 2 -2.99 14.06 11.56
N SER A 3 -1.90 13.66 12.23
CA SER A 3 -1.23 12.39 11.93
C SER A 3 -2.09 11.23 12.42
N THR A 4 -2.33 10.24 11.55
CA THR A 4 -3.10 9.03 11.84
C THR A 4 -2.32 7.77 11.51
N ALA A 5 -2.59 6.69 12.25
CA ALA A 5 -2.17 5.34 11.89
C ALA A 5 -3.33 4.59 11.23
N ILE A 6 -3.01 3.81 10.21
CA ILE A 6 -3.97 3.00 9.45
C ILE A 6 -3.54 1.54 9.55
N LEU A 7 -4.38 0.72 10.17
CA LEU A 7 -4.18 -0.71 10.32
C LEU A 7 -5.10 -1.46 9.35
N LEU A 8 -4.50 -2.24 8.47
CA LEU A 8 -5.18 -3.23 7.64
C LEU A 8 -4.82 -4.61 8.19
N LEU A 9 -5.81 -5.42 8.52
CA LEU A 9 -5.56 -6.77 9.00
C LEU A 9 -6.53 -7.79 8.41
N HIS A 10 -6.07 -9.04 8.36
CA HIS A 10 -6.90 -10.18 8.10
C HIS A 10 -6.45 -11.39 8.94
N CYS A 11 -7.40 -12.23 9.30
CA CYS A 11 -7.18 -13.46 10.08
C CYS A 11 -8.41 -14.38 9.94
N PRO A 12 -8.33 -15.64 10.41
CA PRO A 12 -9.52 -16.45 10.60
C PRO A 12 -10.56 -15.73 11.45
N ASP A 13 -11.86 -15.84 11.09
CA ASP A 13 -12.92 -15.15 11.83
C ASP A 13 -13.14 -15.79 13.20
N GLU A 14 -12.94 -15.00 14.24
CA GLU A 14 -13.10 -15.40 15.62
C GLU A 14 -13.85 -14.34 16.45
N HIS A 15 -14.50 -14.78 17.51
CA HIS A 15 -15.17 -13.87 18.43
C HIS A 15 -14.16 -12.95 19.15
N GLY A 16 -14.49 -11.66 19.22
CA GLY A 16 -13.77 -10.70 20.05
C GLY A 16 -12.66 -9.92 19.36
N ILE A 17 -12.25 -10.25 18.14
CA ILE A 17 -11.17 -9.56 17.40
C ILE A 17 -11.41 -8.04 17.37
N ILE A 18 -12.62 -7.61 16.98
CA ILE A 18 -12.99 -6.20 16.91
C ILE A 18 -12.82 -5.52 18.26
N SER A 19 -13.33 -6.17 19.30
CA SER A 19 -13.29 -5.64 20.68
C SER A 19 -11.85 -5.50 21.17
N GLU A 20 -11.00 -6.51 20.98
CA GLU A 20 -9.61 -6.51 21.40
C GLU A 20 -8.80 -5.43 20.68
N VAL A 21 -8.89 -5.34 19.37
CA VAL A 21 -8.16 -4.32 18.60
C VAL A 21 -8.69 -2.91 18.92
N THR A 22 -10.01 -2.74 19.11
CA THR A 22 -10.57 -1.44 19.51
C THR A 22 -10.08 -1.05 20.91
N LYS A 23 -10.12 -1.99 21.84
CA LYS A 23 -9.68 -1.80 23.22
C LYS A 23 -8.21 -1.41 23.29
N PHE A 24 -7.33 -2.07 22.51
CA PHE A 24 -5.93 -1.70 22.41
C PHE A 24 -5.75 -0.23 22.03
N ILE A 25 -6.47 0.24 21.00
CA ILE A 25 -6.36 1.61 20.55
C ILE A 25 -6.88 2.59 21.62
N THR A 26 -8.05 2.31 22.19
CA THR A 26 -8.70 3.21 23.17
C THR A 26 -8.00 3.24 24.51
N ASP A 27 -7.51 2.09 25.00
CA ASP A 27 -6.73 2.02 26.26
C ASP A 27 -5.43 2.82 26.16
N ASN A 28 -4.88 2.94 24.93
CA ASN A 28 -3.71 3.76 24.63
C ASN A 28 -4.05 5.18 24.15
N LYS A 29 -5.26 5.67 24.45
CA LYS A 29 -5.76 7.01 24.12
C LYS A 29 -5.84 7.34 22.61
N GLY A 30 -5.89 6.33 21.75
CA GLY A 30 -6.14 6.54 20.33
C GLY A 30 -7.60 6.90 20.07
N ASN A 31 -7.84 7.99 19.34
CA ASN A 31 -9.16 8.36 18.87
C ASN A 31 -9.41 7.72 17.49
N ILE A 32 -10.32 6.74 17.44
CA ILE A 32 -10.65 6.03 16.19
C ILE A 32 -11.50 6.95 15.32
N VAL A 33 -11.01 7.26 14.11
CA VAL A 33 -11.68 8.14 13.14
C VAL A 33 -12.28 7.38 11.96
N TYR A 34 -11.85 6.14 11.73
CA TYR A 34 -12.41 5.27 10.70
C TYR A 34 -12.38 3.81 11.13
N LEU A 35 -13.45 3.10 10.78
CA LEU A 35 -13.58 1.66 10.98
C LEU A 35 -14.38 1.06 9.84
N ASP A 36 -13.84 0.04 9.21
CA ASP A 36 -14.53 -0.83 8.27
C ASP A 36 -14.14 -2.27 8.52
N GLN A 37 -15.06 -3.20 8.24
CA GLN A 37 -14.82 -4.63 8.40
C GLN A 37 -15.64 -5.44 7.40
N TYR A 38 -15.12 -6.61 7.09
CA TYR A 38 -15.78 -7.59 6.25
C TYR A 38 -15.47 -9.00 6.75
N VAL A 39 -16.47 -9.90 6.70
CA VAL A 39 -16.29 -11.32 6.96
C VAL A 39 -16.59 -12.06 5.67
N ASP A 40 -15.58 -12.73 5.14
CA ASP A 40 -15.76 -13.73 4.11
C ASP A 40 -16.26 -15.02 4.75
N ARG A 41 -17.55 -15.32 4.52
CA ARG A 41 -18.20 -16.50 5.12
C ARG A 41 -17.87 -17.80 4.42
N GLU A 42 -17.42 -17.75 3.16
CA GLU A 42 -17.04 -18.94 2.39
C GLU A 42 -15.68 -19.45 2.87
N ASP A 43 -14.72 -18.54 3.04
CA ASP A 43 -13.36 -18.88 3.48
C ASP A 43 -13.18 -18.75 5.01
N GLY A 44 -14.18 -18.26 5.74
CA GLY A 44 -14.10 -18.04 7.19
C GLY A 44 -13.05 -17.00 7.59
N MET A 45 -12.83 -15.99 6.74
CA MET A 45 -11.81 -14.97 6.93
C MET A 45 -12.41 -13.63 7.34
N PHE A 46 -11.80 -12.99 8.33
CA PHE A 46 -12.11 -11.66 8.80
C PHE A 46 -11.12 -10.64 8.24
N PHE A 47 -11.63 -9.52 7.76
CA PHE A 47 -10.85 -8.37 7.26
C PHE A 47 -11.28 -7.11 7.99
N MET A 48 -10.32 -6.26 8.36
CA MET A 48 -10.63 -5.00 9.02
C MET A 48 -9.66 -3.89 8.61
N ARG A 49 -10.21 -2.69 8.41
CA ARG A 49 -9.46 -1.44 8.29
C ARG A 49 -9.80 -0.54 9.46
N ARG A 50 -8.79 -0.08 10.17
CA ARG A 50 -8.92 0.91 11.24
C ARG A 50 -7.98 2.07 11.02
N GLU A 51 -8.46 3.27 11.39
CA GLU A 51 -7.66 4.48 11.40
C GLU A 51 -7.90 5.23 12.71
N TRP A 52 -6.81 5.67 13.35
CA TRP A 52 -6.87 6.45 14.60
C TRP A 52 -5.83 7.57 14.62
N GLU A 53 -6.16 8.65 15.36
CA GLU A 53 -5.26 9.78 15.58
C GLU A 53 -4.10 9.39 16.50
N LEU A 54 -2.91 9.95 16.22
CA LEU A 54 -1.69 9.70 16.99
C LEU A 54 -1.37 10.80 18.01
N GLU A 55 -2.10 11.92 18.02
CA GLU A 55 -1.77 13.12 18.79
C GLU A 55 -1.58 12.83 20.31
N ASP A 56 -2.49 12.04 20.90
CA ASP A 56 -2.42 11.65 22.32
C ASP A 56 -2.13 10.16 22.53
N PHE A 57 -1.79 9.44 21.45
CA PHE A 57 -1.57 8.01 21.51
C PHE A 57 -0.31 7.69 22.31
N ILE A 58 -0.43 6.86 23.37
CA ILE A 58 0.65 6.62 24.34
C ILE A 58 1.82 5.84 23.74
N ILE A 59 1.53 4.89 22.83
CA ILE A 59 2.57 4.04 22.23
C ILE A 59 3.32 4.85 21.18
N PRO A 60 4.67 4.94 21.26
CA PRO A 60 5.48 5.59 20.25
C PRO A 60 5.24 4.98 18.84
N ARG A 61 5.21 5.83 17.82
CA ARG A 61 4.90 5.43 16.42
C ARG A 61 5.74 4.23 15.94
N ASP A 62 7.04 4.24 16.20
CA ASP A 62 7.99 3.21 15.82
C ASP A 62 7.76 1.87 16.55
N LYS A 63 6.98 1.88 17.65
CA LYS A 63 6.66 0.71 18.46
C LYS A 63 5.29 0.10 18.19
N ILE A 64 4.39 0.83 17.51
CA ILE A 64 3.01 0.36 17.29
C ILE A 64 2.99 -1.01 16.60
N ARG A 65 3.82 -1.20 15.57
CA ARG A 65 3.93 -2.48 14.84
C ARG A 65 4.34 -3.63 15.77
N GLU A 66 5.36 -3.43 16.60
CA GLU A 66 5.86 -4.43 17.55
C GLU A 66 4.78 -4.84 18.56
N TYR A 67 4.02 -3.87 19.09
CA TYR A 67 2.92 -4.15 20.02
C TYR A 67 1.78 -4.95 19.36
N ILE A 68 1.35 -4.57 18.15
CA ILE A 68 0.30 -5.29 17.42
C ILE A 68 0.76 -6.72 17.11
N ASP A 69 1.98 -6.88 16.62
CA ASP A 69 2.54 -8.19 16.30
C ASP A 69 2.58 -9.10 17.53
N THR A 70 3.11 -8.60 18.63
CA THR A 70 3.23 -9.35 19.89
C THR A 70 1.88 -9.76 20.47
N LEU A 71 0.88 -8.88 20.41
CA LEU A 71 -0.41 -9.11 21.05
C LEU A 71 -1.35 -9.98 20.22
N TYR A 72 -1.27 -9.89 18.89
CA TYR A 72 -2.35 -10.41 18.03
C TYR A 72 -1.89 -11.38 16.95
N SER A 73 -0.66 -11.25 16.39
CA SER A 73 -0.26 -12.04 15.22
C SER A 73 -0.29 -13.54 15.50
N GLN A 74 0.29 -13.99 16.59
CA GLN A 74 0.28 -15.41 16.96
C GLN A 74 -1.08 -15.87 17.47
N ARG A 75 -1.74 -15.04 18.31
CA ARG A 75 -3.01 -15.40 18.96
C ARG A 75 -4.13 -15.65 17.98
N TYR A 76 -4.22 -14.82 16.92
CA TYR A 76 -5.29 -14.89 15.93
C TYR A 76 -4.83 -15.36 14.56
N SER A 77 -3.59 -15.85 14.43
CA SER A 77 -2.97 -16.08 13.09
C SER A 77 -3.15 -14.87 12.17
N MET A 78 -2.97 -13.68 12.75
CA MET A 78 -3.27 -12.41 12.11
C MET A 78 -2.10 -11.94 11.24
N THR A 79 -2.42 -11.59 10.00
CA THR A 79 -1.53 -10.82 9.11
C THR A 79 -1.99 -9.38 9.07
N PHE A 80 -1.06 -8.43 9.16
CA PHE A 80 -1.42 -7.02 9.15
C PHE A 80 -0.41 -6.14 8.43
N ASN A 81 -0.89 -5.00 7.94
CA ASN A 81 -0.09 -3.89 7.45
C ASN A 81 -0.44 -2.63 8.24
N LEU A 82 0.58 -1.88 8.61
CA LEU A 82 0.46 -0.60 9.33
C LEU A 82 1.05 0.50 8.47
N TYR A 83 0.24 1.54 8.20
CA TYR A 83 0.58 2.73 7.43
C TYR A 83 0.33 3.98 8.25
N PHE A 84 0.88 5.11 7.80
CA PHE A 84 0.64 6.42 8.39
C PHE A 84 0.26 7.42 7.30
N ASN A 85 -0.72 8.29 7.57
CA ASN A 85 -1.24 9.21 6.56
C ASN A 85 -0.25 10.33 6.15
N ASP A 86 0.81 10.53 6.92
CA ASP A 86 1.88 11.48 6.65
C ASP A 86 3.06 10.86 5.87
N GLU A 87 3.07 9.56 5.67
CA GLU A 87 4.00 8.89 4.76
C GLU A 87 3.53 9.04 3.32
N ARG A 88 4.48 9.23 2.41
CA ARG A 88 4.22 9.29 0.99
C ARG A 88 4.61 7.96 0.36
N PRO A 89 3.63 7.10 0.00
CA PRO A 89 3.92 5.85 -0.69
C PRO A 89 4.65 6.12 -2.01
N ARG A 90 5.57 5.24 -2.37
CA ARG A 90 6.28 5.29 -3.65
C ARG A 90 5.63 4.33 -4.62
N MET A 91 4.95 4.87 -5.64
CA MET A 91 4.11 4.14 -6.57
C MET A 91 4.76 4.03 -7.95
N ALA A 92 5.04 2.82 -8.44
CA ALA A 92 5.39 2.60 -9.84
C ALA A 92 4.13 2.44 -10.70
N ILE A 93 4.16 3.00 -11.92
CA ILE A 93 3.05 2.86 -12.87
C ILE A 93 3.48 1.90 -13.98
N PHE A 94 2.72 0.83 -14.17
CA PHE A 94 2.91 -0.10 -15.27
C PHE A 94 1.95 0.21 -16.41
N VAL A 95 2.48 0.39 -17.61
CA VAL A 95 1.70 0.74 -18.80
C VAL A 95 2.08 -0.12 -19.99
N SER A 96 1.21 -0.15 -21.01
CA SER A 96 1.50 -0.73 -22.32
C SER A 96 1.40 0.37 -23.37
N LYS A 97 0.67 0.14 -24.47
CA LYS A 97 0.54 1.10 -25.60
C LYS A 97 -0.52 2.17 -25.40
N MET A 98 -1.54 1.89 -24.58
CA MET A 98 -2.69 2.79 -24.44
C MET A 98 -2.40 3.90 -23.44
N SER A 99 -2.54 5.15 -23.88
CA SER A 99 -2.11 6.33 -23.12
C SER A 99 -3.15 6.88 -22.14
N HIS A 100 -4.44 6.57 -22.32
CA HIS A 100 -5.53 7.23 -21.59
C HIS A 100 -5.42 7.08 -20.06
N CYS A 101 -5.11 5.86 -19.57
CA CYS A 101 -4.91 5.64 -18.13
C CYS A 101 -3.69 6.41 -17.60
N LEU A 102 -2.58 6.42 -18.35
CA LEU A 102 -1.37 7.13 -17.92
C LEU A 102 -1.63 8.64 -17.79
N TYR A 103 -2.31 9.24 -18.76
CA TYR A 103 -2.65 10.66 -18.71
C TYR A 103 -3.55 11.00 -17.52
N ASP A 104 -4.59 10.19 -17.24
CA ASP A 104 -5.47 10.42 -16.10
C ASP A 104 -4.69 10.33 -14.77
N LEU A 105 -3.88 9.29 -14.59
CA LEU A 105 -3.05 9.11 -13.40
C LEU A 105 -2.08 10.27 -13.18
N LEU A 106 -1.37 10.68 -14.23
CA LEU A 106 -0.39 11.76 -14.13
C LEU A 106 -1.04 13.14 -13.96
N ALA A 107 -2.23 13.37 -14.54
CA ALA A 107 -2.98 14.59 -14.32
C ALA A 107 -3.42 14.72 -12.84
N ARG A 108 -3.96 13.67 -12.24
CA ARG A 108 -4.34 13.62 -10.82
C ARG A 108 -3.13 13.79 -9.89
N TYR A 109 -2.01 13.13 -10.22
CA TYR A 109 -0.76 13.29 -9.50
C TYR A 109 -0.28 14.75 -9.51
N LYS A 110 -0.27 15.39 -10.68
CA LYS A 110 0.12 16.80 -10.85
C LYS A 110 -0.86 17.77 -10.17
N ALA A 111 -2.14 17.42 -10.12
CA ALA A 111 -3.16 18.18 -9.41
C ALA A 111 -3.03 18.06 -7.87
N GLY A 112 -2.17 17.15 -7.37
CA GLY A 112 -2.00 16.92 -5.94
C GLY A 112 -3.16 16.16 -5.30
N GLU A 113 -3.96 15.45 -6.10
CA GLU A 113 -5.06 14.62 -5.58
C GLU A 113 -4.55 13.41 -4.78
N TRP A 114 -3.30 12.98 -5.07
CA TRP A 114 -2.66 11.85 -4.39
C TRP A 114 -1.41 12.28 -3.66
N ASN A 115 -1.30 11.87 -2.42
CA ASN A 115 -0.09 12.07 -1.61
C ASN A 115 0.88 10.89 -1.81
N VAL A 116 1.41 10.76 -3.04
CA VAL A 116 2.35 9.70 -3.42
C VAL A 116 3.57 10.28 -4.13
N ASP A 117 4.67 9.52 -4.18
CA ASP A 117 5.78 9.79 -5.09
C ASP A 117 5.75 8.76 -6.22
N ILE A 118 6.00 9.20 -7.47
CA ILE A 118 6.06 8.31 -8.63
C ILE A 118 7.52 8.25 -9.11
N PRO A 119 8.32 7.28 -8.62
CA PRO A 119 9.73 7.18 -8.96
C PRO A 119 9.98 6.69 -10.38
N CYS A 120 9.05 5.91 -10.95
CA CYS A 120 9.23 5.35 -12.28
C CYS A 120 7.92 4.93 -12.93
N ILE A 121 7.97 4.90 -14.26
CA ILE A 121 6.97 4.27 -15.13
C ILE A 121 7.67 3.11 -15.84
N VAL A 122 7.02 1.96 -15.88
CA VAL A 122 7.51 0.72 -16.49
C VAL A 122 6.61 0.32 -17.64
N SER A 123 7.19 -0.10 -18.75
CA SER A 123 6.43 -0.54 -19.93
C SER A 123 7.16 -1.64 -20.70
N ASN A 124 6.39 -2.39 -21.48
CA ASN A 124 6.93 -3.30 -22.49
C ASN A 124 7.04 -2.65 -23.89
N HIS A 125 6.75 -1.33 -24.01
CA HIS A 125 6.75 -0.55 -25.24
C HIS A 125 7.33 0.84 -25.04
N GLU A 126 7.94 1.41 -26.08
CA GLU A 126 8.48 2.77 -26.09
C GLU A 126 7.41 3.86 -26.31
N ASP A 127 6.22 3.48 -26.72
CA ASP A 127 5.17 4.37 -27.25
C ASP A 127 4.81 5.53 -26.31
N LEU A 128 4.93 5.37 -25.00
CA LEU A 128 4.52 6.36 -23.98
C LEU A 128 5.67 7.07 -23.29
N ARG A 129 6.92 6.87 -23.72
CA ARG A 129 8.10 7.54 -23.13
C ARG A 129 7.94 9.06 -23.12
N TYR A 130 7.46 9.62 -24.24
CA TYR A 130 7.26 11.07 -24.36
C TYR A 130 6.30 11.65 -23.30
N VAL A 131 5.33 10.86 -22.85
CA VAL A 131 4.40 11.29 -21.79
C VAL A 131 5.15 11.37 -20.46
N ALA A 132 5.91 10.33 -20.11
CA ALA A 132 6.72 10.32 -18.87
C ALA A 132 7.72 11.48 -18.83
N GLU A 133 8.38 11.79 -19.96
CA GLU A 133 9.32 12.91 -20.09
C GLU A 133 8.66 14.25 -19.83
N GLN A 134 7.42 14.48 -20.27
CA GLN A 134 6.67 15.72 -19.99
C GLN A 134 6.42 15.94 -18.50
N PHE A 135 6.36 14.86 -17.72
CA PHE A 135 6.18 14.91 -16.27
C PHE A 135 7.50 14.78 -15.48
N GLY A 136 8.62 14.58 -16.19
CA GLY A 136 9.94 14.41 -15.57
C GLY A 136 10.11 13.11 -14.81
N ILE A 137 9.36 12.07 -15.18
CA ILE A 137 9.37 10.75 -14.51
C ILE A 137 10.22 9.77 -15.33
N PRO A 138 11.15 9.03 -14.71
CA PRO A 138 11.93 7.99 -15.37
C PRO A 138 11.02 6.92 -16.01
N TYR A 139 11.35 6.53 -17.25
CA TYR A 139 10.60 5.56 -18.03
C TYR A 139 11.49 4.39 -18.40
N TYR A 140 11.15 3.19 -17.94
CA TYR A 140 11.89 1.95 -18.18
C TYR A 140 11.13 1.05 -19.14
N VAL A 141 11.84 0.45 -20.09
CA VAL A 141 11.23 -0.43 -21.09
C VAL A 141 11.90 -1.79 -21.08
N TRP A 142 11.10 -2.82 -20.88
CA TRP A 142 11.48 -4.20 -21.05
C TRP A 142 10.52 -4.91 -21.99
N SER A 143 10.96 -5.09 -23.23
CA SER A 143 10.15 -5.78 -24.25
C SER A 143 10.06 -7.27 -23.95
N ILE A 144 8.83 -7.78 -23.97
CA ILE A 144 8.58 -9.22 -23.85
C ILE A 144 8.53 -9.82 -25.26
N ASN A 145 9.26 -10.90 -25.48
CA ASN A 145 9.24 -11.64 -26.74
C ASN A 145 7.86 -12.23 -27.02
N LYS A 146 7.52 -12.40 -28.30
CA LYS A 146 6.19 -12.96 -28.69
C LYS A 146 5.97 -14.39 -28.17
N ASP A 147 7.05 -15.14 -27.99
CA ASP A 147 7.03 -16.50 -27.45
C ASP A 147 7.18 -16.55 -25.92
N HIS A 148 7.21 -15.37 -25.28
CA HIS A 148 7.40 -15.20 -23.83
C HIS A 148 8.69 -15.81 -23.27
N SER A 149 9.70 -16.11 -24.11
CA SER A 149 10.93 -16.78 -23.70
C SER A 149 11.77 -15.99 -22.69
N ASN A 150 11.66 -14.66 -22.67
CA ASN A 150 12.38 -13.78 -21.75
C ASN A 150 11.52 -13.23 -20.58
N LYS A 151 10.33 -13.80 -20.36
CA LYS A 151 9.39 -13.27 -19.36
C LYS A 151 9.98 -13.26 -17.96
N ASP A 152 10.58 -14.36 -17.53
CA ASP A 152 11.16 -14.51 -16.18
C ASP A 152 12.32 -13.53 -15.94
N GLU A 153 13.14 -13.26 -16.99
CA GLU A 153 14.24 -12.29 -16.92
C GLU A 153 13.69 -10.85 -16.77
N VAL A 154 12.64 -10.53 -17.53
CA VAL A 154 11.98 -9.22 -17.46
C VAL A 154 11.34 -9.02 -16.08
N GLU A 155 10.58 -9.97 -15.58
CA GLU A 155 9.95 -9.89 -14.25
C GLU A 155 11.00 -9.72 -13.13
N LYS A 156 12.15 -10.41 -13.26
CA LYS A 156 13.24 -10.25 -12.32
C LYS A 156 13.83 -8.84 -12.36
N ALA A 157 14.07 -8.29 -13.56
CA ALA A 157 14.59 -6.93 -13.72
C ALA A 157 13.61 -5.88 -13.18
N GLU A 158 12.29 -6.06 -13.42
CA GLU A 158 11.23 -5.22 -12.86
C GLU A 158 11.25 -5.25 -11.33
N MET A 159 11.32 -6.43 -10.72
CA MET A 159 11.38 -6.58 -9.26
C MET A 159 12.66 -5.95 -8.66
N GLU A 160 13.79 -6.03 -9.34
CA GLU A 160 15.04 -5.37 -8.91
C GLU A 160 14.89 -3.84 -8.98
N LEU A 161 14.25 -3.30 -10.03
CA LEU A 161 13.94 -1.88 -10.13
C LEU A 161 13.04 -1.43 -9.00
N LEU A 162 11.90 -2.13 -8.77
CA LEU A 162 10.96 -1.76 -7.72
C LEU A 162 11.62 -1.70 -6.34
N LYS A 163 12.50 -2.67 -6.04
CA LYS A 163 13.29 -2.66 -4.80
C LYS A 163 14.28 -1.49 -4.74
N LYS A 164 14.98 -1.21 -5.84
CA LYS A 164 15.94 -0.10 -5.93
C LYS A 164 15.25 1.25 -5.75
N GLU A 165 14.06 1.41 -6.32
CA GLU A 165 13.26 2.62 -6.25
C GLU A 165 12.40 2.68 -4.98
N GLU A 166 12.53 1.71 -4.06
CA GLU A 166 11.81 1.63 -2.78
C GLU A 166 10.28 1.76 -2.98
N VAL A 167 9.74 1.11 -4.01
CA VAL A 167 8.30 1.07 -4.27
C VAL A 167 7.60 0.27 -3.18
N THR A 168 6.51 0.82 -2.62
CA THR A 168 5.81 0.30 -1.43
C THR A 168 4.41 -0.20 -1.77
#